data_5a63e45f0c2d8bf45fa364cc90ffa129
#
_entry.id   5a63e45f0c2d8bf45fa364cc90ffa129
#
_cell.length_a   1.000
_cell.length_b   1.000
_cell.length_c   1.000
_cell.angle_alpha   90.00
_cell.angle_beta   90.00
_cell.angle_gamma   90.00
#
_symmetry.space_group_name_H-M   'P 1'
#
loop_
_entity.id
_entity.type
_entity.pdbx_description
1 polymer ?
#
loop_
_entity_poly.entity_id
_entity_poly.type
_entity_poly.pdbx_seq_one_letter_code
_entity_poly.pdbx_strand_id
1 'polypeptide(L)'
;PTEVALLDPFSELPRYLAKPLELAEVIAERSALRDRFAAIQPPFFIASQDEVPTIEELEAISASAVPVVAATPGAVLTGDAGASGVARGRARIVNDPADAGLFEPGDVLVAPITDPAWTPLFLPAAAVVVNVGALMSHAVIVARELAIPCVIALEGATDLIPEGTLVEVDGTAGTVTHDF
;
A
#
# COMPACT_ATOMS: atom_id res chain seq x y z
N PRO A 1 -17.01 12.62 -11.64
CA PRO A 1 -16.86 13.05 -10.23
C PRO A 1 -15.39 13.26 -9.84
N THR A 2 -14.49 12.40 -10.34
CA THR A 2 -13.05 12.43 -10.01
C THR A 2 -12.33 13.68 -10.55
N GLU A 3 -12.74 14.17 -11.71
CA GLU A 3 -12.15 15.35 -12.38
C GLU A 3 -12.36 16.64 -11.59
N VAL A 4 -13.51 16.77 -10.93
CA VAL A 4 -13.84 17.96 -10.11
C VAL A 4 -12.93 18.10 -8.89
N ALA A 5 -12.39 16.97 -8.38
CA ALA A 5 -11.45 16.97 -7.27
C ALA A 5 -10.07 17.59 -7.63
N LEU A 6 -9.79 17.81 -8.91
CA LEU A 6 -8.58 18.48 -9.39
C LEU A 6 -8.70 20.02 -9.36
N LEU A 7 -9.86 20.57 -9.04
CA LEU A 7 -10.12 22.00 -9.00
C LEU A 7 -9.96 22.55 -7.59
N ASP A 8 -9.45 23.77 -7.48
CA ASP A 8 -9.48 24.51 -6.23
C ASP A 8 -10.93 24.75 -5.79
N PRO A 9 -11.34 24.27 -4.58
CA PRO A 9 -12.74 24.33 -4.14
C PRO A 9 -13.24 25.75 -3.92
N PHE A 10 -12.36 26.71 -3.68
CA PHE A 10 -12.76 28.08 -3.34
C PHE A 10 -12.83 29.00 -4.56
N SER A 11 -11.93 28.83 -5.53
CA SER A 11 -11.83 29.75 -6.68
C SER A 11 -12.29 29.12 -8.00
N GLU A 12 -12.00 27.86 -8.24
CA GLU A 12 -12.24 27.20 -9.53
C GLU A 12 -13.56 26.43 -9.56
N LEU A 13 -13.94 25.76 -8.48
CA LEU A 13 -15.19 25.01 -8.44
C LEU A 13 -16.44 25.86 -8.73
N PRO A 14 -16.61 27.07 -8.17
CA PRO A 14 -17.74 27.94 -8.51
C PRO A 14 -17.74 28.34 -9.99
N ARG A 15 -16.57 28.57 -10.58
CA ARG A 15 -16.42 28.89 -12.02
C ARG A 15 -16.80 27.70 -12.88
N TYR A 16 -16.36 26.49 -12.50
CA TYR A 16 -16.70 25.25 -13.20
C TYR A 16 -18.23 25.02 -13.19
N LEU A 17 -18.88 25.20 -12.04
CA LEU A 17 -20.33 25.03 -11.94
C LEU A 17 -21.10 26.04 -12.80
N ALA A 18 -20.57 27.24 -12.97
CA ALA A 18 -21.20 28.28 -13.83
C ALA A 18 -20.90 28.04 -15.32
N LYS A 19 -19.67 27.66 -15.67
CA LYS A 19 -19.20 27.53 -17.04
C LYS A 19 -18.17 26.40 -17.16
N PRO A 20 -18.59 25.13 -17.24
CA PRO A 20 -17.69 23.98 -17.22
C PRO A 20 -16.61 24.00 -18.30
N LEU A 21 -16.92 24.50 -19.49
CA LEU A 21 -16.00 24.50 -20.62
C LEU A 21 -14.81 25.47 -20.46
N GLU A 22 -14.93 26.50 -19.59
CA GLU A 22 -13.81 27.43 -19.35
C GLU A 22 -12.63 26.77 -18.63
N LEU A 23 -12.84 25.68 -17.92
CA LEU A 23 -11.82 24.98 -17.16
C LEU A 23 -11.47 23.60 -17.74
N ALA A 24 -12.01 23.25 -18.91
CA ALA A 24 -11.80 21.94 -19.53
C ALA A 24 -10.31 21.66 -19.80
N GLU A 25 -9.56 22.64 -20.30
CA GLU A 25 -8.13 22.49 -20.56
C GLU A 25 -7.32 22.32 -19.26
N VAL A 26 -7.66 23.12 -18.22
CA VAL A 26 -7.00 23.01 -16.90
C VAL A 26 -7.25 21.63 -16.27
N ILE A 27 -8.47 21.12 -16.38
CA ILE A 27 -8.83 19.79 -15.88
C ILE A 27 -8.06 18.72 -16.65
N ALA A 28 -7.99 18.81 -17.98
CA ALA A 28 -7.27 17.85 -18.81
C ALA A 28 -5.77 17.84 -18.50
N GLU A 29 -5.14 19.00 -18.34
CA GLU A 29 -3.74 19.13 -17.98
C GLU A 29 -3.45 18.52 -16.60
N ARG A 30 -4.25 18.87 -15.59
CA ARG A 30 -4.10 18.33 -14.23
C ARG A 30 -4.40 16.83 -14.14
N SER A 31 -5.36 16.34 -14.95
CA SER A 31 -5.63 14.91 -15.05
C SER A 31 -4.43 14.14 -15.60
N ALA A 32 -3.83 14.65 -16.69
CA ALA A 32 -2.63 14.06 -17.28
C ALA A 32 -1.45 14.07 -16.28
N LEU A 33 -1.28 15.17 -15.53
CA LEU A 33 -0.25 15.27 -14.51
C LEU A 33 -0.49 14.29 -13.35
N ARG A 34 -1.72 14.16 -12.89
CA ARG A 34 -2.09 13.16 -11.87
C ARG A 34 -1.80 11.74 -12.33
N ASP A 35 -2.17 11.41 -13.58
CA ASP A 35 -1.95 10.07 -14.13
C ASP A 35 -0.44 9.78 -14.30
N ARG A 36 0.34 10.81 -14.66
CA ARG A 36 1.81 10.75 -14.66
C ARG A 36 2.36 10.47 -13.26
N PHE A 37 1.90 11.17 -12.23
CA PHE A 37 2.33 10.96 -10.85
C PHE A 37 1.89 9.61 -10.28
N ALA A 38 0.73 9.10 -10.67
CA ALA A 38 0.24 7.80 -10.23
C ALA A 38 1.11 6.63 -10.72
N ALA A 39 1.87 6.83 -11.80
CA ALA A 39 2.81 5.85 -12.34
C ALA A 39 4.19 5.88 -11.66
N ILE A 40 4.47 6.89 -10.83
CA ILE A 40 5.75 7.07 -10.15
C ILE A 40 5.68 6.45 -8.75
N GLN A 41 6.68 5.65 -8.39
CA GLN A 41 6.88 5.17 -7.03
C GLN A 41 7.93 6.07 -6.34
N PRO A 42 7.53 7.06 -5.55
CA PRO A 42 8.46 7.89 -4.83
C PRO A 42 9.17 7.09 -3.72
N PRO A 43 10.41 7.44 -3.35
CA PRO A 43 11.07 6.84 -2.21
C PRO A 43 10.27 7.14 -0.94
N PHE A 44 10.14 6.15 -0.07
CA PHE A 44 9.39 6.31 1.19
C PHE A 44 10.03 7.33 2.14
N PHE A 45 11.35 7.46 2.09
CA PHE A 45 12.12 8.37 2.95
C PHE A 45 13.05 9.25 2.12
N ILE A 46 13.03 10.55 2.37
CA ILE A 46 13.92 11.55 1.80
C ILE A 46 14.66 12.21 2.96
N ALA A 47 15.98 12.02 3.04
CA ALA A 47 16.79 12.42 4.19
C ALA A 47 16.96 13.95 4.28
N SER A 48 16.97 14.65 3.15
CA SER A 48 17.07 16.11 3.12
C SER A 48 16.32 16.72 1.93
N GLN A 49 16.04 18.02 1.98
CA GLN A 49 15.39 18.73 0.88
C GLN A 49 16.26 18.79 -0.38
N ASP A 50 17.59 18.70 -0.21
CA ASP A 50 18.54 18.71 -1.33
C ASP A 50 18.60 17.37 -2.08
N GLU A 51 18.01 16.32 -1.49
CA GLU A 51 17.95 14.95 -2.04
C GLU A 51 16.58 14.62 -2.65
N VAL A 52 15.68 15.61 -2.77
CA VAL A 52 14.38 15.39 -3.42
C VAL A 52 14.60 15.14 -4.90
N PRO A 53 14.33 13.91 -5.40
CA PRO A 53 14.53 13.62 -6.81
C PRO A 53 13.54 14.43 -7.67
N THR A 54 13.98 14.79 -8.86
CA THR A 54 13.09 15.38 -9.86
C THR A 54 12.07 14.36 -10.38
N ILE A 55 11.01 14.83 -11.02
CA ILE A 55 9.99 13.95 -11.60
C ILE A 55 10.62 13.04 -12.67
N GLU A 56 11.52 13.57 -13.47
CA GLU A 56 12.24 12.85 -14.52
C GLU A 56 13.12 11.72 -13.93
N GLU A 57 13.78 11.98 -12.81
CA GLU A 57 14.58 10.97 -12.10
C GLU A 57 13.68 9.88 -11.50
N LEU A 58 12.54 10.24 -10.90
CA LEU A 58 11.57 9.29 -10.37
C LEU A 58 10.95 8.42 -11.47
N GLU A 59 10.63 9.01 -12.61
CA GLU A 59 10.16 8.27 -13.78
C GLU A 59 11.21 7.28 -14.31
N ALA A 60 12.48 7.71 -14.37
CA ALA A 60 13.57 6.84 -14.79
C ALA A 60 13.79 5.68 -13.81
N ILE A 61 13.70 5.93 -12.50
CA ILE A 61 13.78 4.90 -11.47
C ILE A 61 12.61 3.92 -11.62
N SER A 62 11.39 4.42 -11.74
CA SER A 62 10.18 3.60 -11.91
C SER A 62 10.23 2.77 -13.21
N ALA A 63 10.73 3.33 -14.30
CA ALA A 63 10.88 2.65 -15.57
C ALA A 63 12.02 1.59 -15.56
N SER A 64 13.02 1.76 -14.70
CA SER A 64 14.15 0.84 -14.54
C SER A 64 13.90 -0.22 -13.46
N ALA A 65 12.77 -0.16 -12.76
CA ALA A 65 12.42 -1.15 -11.76
C ALA A 65 12.38 -2.55 -12.38
N VAL A 66 13.25 -3.42 -11.90
CA VAL A 66 13.26 -4.84 -12.33
C VAL A 66 11.94 -5.44 -11.88
N PRO A 67 11.22 -6.17 -12.73
CA PRO A 67 10.00 -6.85 -12.31
C PRO A 67 10.29 -7.71 -11.08
N VAL A 68 9.59 -7.45 -10.00
CA VAL A 68 9.69 -8.28 -8.79
C VAL A 68 9.12 -9.64 -9.14
N VAL A 69 9.97 -10.66 -9.11
CA VAL A 69 9.54 -12.04 -9.34
C VAL A 69 8.96 -12.55 -8.03
N ALA A 70 7.74 -13.09 -8.09
CA ALA A 70 7.11 -13.73 -6.93
C ALA A 70 8.08 -14.72 -6.27
N ALA A 71 8.09 -14.75 -4.96
CA ALA A 71 8.95 -15.64 -4.20
C ALA A 71 8.63 -17.11 -4.53
N THR A 72 9.64 -17.96 -4.55
CA THR A 72 9.44 -19.41 -4.80
C THR A 72 8.76 -20.09 -3.60
N PRO A 73 7.94 -21.12 -3.82
CA PRO A 73 7.35 -21.90 -2.74
C PRO A 73 8.38 -22.33 -1.70
N GLY A 74 8.06 -22.15 -0.42
CA GLY A 74 8.96 -22.41 0.70
C GLY A 74 9.98 -21.30 1.00
N ALA A 75 9.99 -20.21 0.22
CA ALA A 75 10.84 -19.07 0.52
C ALA A 75 10.39 -18.38 1.83
N VAL A 76 11.36 -17.95 2.62
CA VAL A 76 11.13 -17.15 3.81
C VAL A 76 11.44 -15.70 3.49
N LEU A 77 10.42 -14.87 3.53
CA LEU A 77 10.53 -13.42 3.39
C LEU A 77 10.75 -12.81 4.78
N THR A 78 11.61 -11.82 4.86
CA THR A 78 11.97 -11.20 6.15
C THR A 78 11.64 -9.71 6.13
N GLY A 79 10.90 -9.29 7.13
CA GLY A 79 10.63 -7.89 7.49
C GLY A 79 10.98 -7.67 8.95
N ASP A 80 10.34 -6.69 9.58
CA ASP A 80 10.48 -6.40 10.99
C ASP A 80 9.30 -6.97 11.81
N ALA A 81 9.58 -7.40 13.04
CA ALA A 81 8.59 -7.87 13.99
C ALA A 81 7.68 -6.73 14.46
N GLY A 82 6.41 -6.73 14.07
CA GLY A 82 5.43 -5.71 14.44
C GLY A 82 4.61 -6.08 15.67
N ALA A 83 3.89 -7.18 15.60
CA ALA A 83 3.09 -7.74 16.70
C ALA A 83 3.31 -9.25 16.78
N SER A 84 3.51 -9.74 18.01
CA SER A 84 3.90 -11.13 18.27
C SER A 84 2.81 -12.14 17.92
N GLY A 85 3.22 -13.36 17.60
CA GLY A 85 2.35 -14.50 17.35
C GLY A 85 2.65 -15.14 16.00
N VAL A 86 1.99 -16.27 15.74
CA VAL A 86 2.09 -17.00 14.48
C VAL A 86 0.68 -17.32 14.00
N ALA A 87 0.41 -17.05 12.76
CA ALA A 87 -0.87 -17.40 12.13
C ALA A 87 -0.67 -17.84 10.69
N ARG A 88 -1.65 -18.61 10.19
CA ARG A 88 -1.71 -19.09 8.81
C ARG A 88 -3.01 -18.65 8.17
N GLY A 89 -2.96 -18.27 6.93
CA GLY A 89 -4.14 -17.88 6.16
C GLY A 89 -3.79 -17.69 4.69
N ARG A 90 -4.81 -17.41 3.89
CA ARG A 90 -4.60 -17.04 2.49
C ARG A 90 -4.16 -15.59 2.41
N ALA A 91 -3.10 -15.33 1.67
CA ALA A 91 -2.67 -13.96 1.40
C ALA A 91 -3.70 -13.23 0.53
N ARG A 92 -4.13 -12.08 0.99
CA ARG A 92 -4.99 -11.15 0.23
C ARG A 92 -4.27 -9.83 0.05
N ILE A 93 -3.92 -9.55 -1.20
CA ILE A 93 -3.23 -8.32 -1.58
C ILE A 93 -4.28 -7.22 -1.71
N VAL A 94 -4.25 -6.27 -0.80
CA VAL A 94 -5.17 -5.13 -0.80
C VAL A 94 -4.34 -3.86 -0.98
N ASN A 95 -4.54 -3.17 -2.08
CA ASN A 95 -3.86 -1.90 -2.37
C ASN A 95 -4.70 -0.69 -1.95
N ASP A 96 -6.02 -0.84 -1.92
CA ASP A 96 -6.97 0.17 -1.43
C ASP A 96 -8.02 -0.53 -0.55
N PRO A 97 -8.29 -0.05 0.67
CA PRO A 97 -9.29 -0.66 1.54
C PRO A 97 -10.71 -0.66 0.96
N ALA A 98 -10.99 0.22 -0.01
CA ALA A 98 -12.27 0.23 -0.73
C ALA A 98 -12.45 -0.97 -1.67
N ASP A 99 -11.36 -1.59 -2.10
CA ASP A 99 -11.35 -2.71 -3.07
C ASP A 99 -11.20 -4.09 -2.40
N ALA A 100 -11.37 -4.17 -1.09
CA ALA A 100 -11.19 -5.41 -0.30
C ALA A 100 -12.31 -6.46 -0.48
N GLY A 101 -13.02 -6.47 -1.59
CA GLY A 101 -14.25 -7.26 -1.82
C GLY A 101 -14.12 -8.79 -1.73
N LEU A 102 -12.91 -9.35 -1.74
CA LEU A 102 -12.66 -10.80 -1.61
C LEU A 102 -12.01 -11.17 -0.26
N PHE A 103 -11.86 -10.22 0.66
CA PHE A 103 -11.25 -10.47 1.95
C PHE A 103 -12.20 -11.25 2.87
N GLU A 104 -11.79 -12.42 3.33
CA GLU A 104 -12.58 -13.31 4.15
C GLU A 104 -11.99 -13.47 5.57
N PRO A 105 -12.79 -13.81 6.58
CA PRO A 105 -12.30 -14.11 7.92
C PRO A 105 -11.24 -15.22 7.90
N GLY A 106 -10.09 -14.97 8.49
CA GLY A 106 -8.96 -15.91 8.52
C GLY A 106 -7.93 -15.67 7.39
N ASP A 107 -8.18 -14.75 6.49
CA ASP A 107 -7.18 -14.34 5.50
C ASP A 107 -6.05 -13.51 6.14
N VAL A 108 -4.91 -13.49 5.49
CA VAL A 108 -3.77 -12.63 5.84
C VAL A 108 -3.84 -11.38 4.99
N LEU A 109 -3.96 -10.23 5.64
CA LEU A 109 -3.93 -8.93 4.98
C LEU A 109 -2.50 -8.58 4.55
N VAL A 110 -2.28 -8.44 3.25
CA VAL A 110 -1.01 -7.95 2.67
C VAL A 110 -1.28 -6.60 2.02
N ALA A 111 -0.60 -5.55 2.49
CA ALA A 111 -0.87 -4.18 2.06
C ALA A 111 0.42 -3.37 1.87
N PRO A 112 0.43 -2.34 1.01
CA PRO A 112 1.60 -1.48 0.88
C PRO A 112 1.88 -0.68 2.16
N ILE A 113 0.85 -0.08 2.71
CA ILE A 113 0.84 0.69 3.96
C ILE A 113 -0.60 0.72 4.47
N THR A 114 -0.81 0.96 5.77
CA THR A 114 -2.15 1.09 6.33
C THR A 114 -2.36 2.39 7.09
N ASP A 115 -3.60 2.85 7.08
CA ASP A 115 -4.11 4.00 7.81
C ASP A 115 -5.43 3.65 8.53
N PRO A 116 -6.10 4.56 9.26
CA PRO A 116 -7.34 4.26 9.96
C PRO A 116 -8.49 3.72 9.10
N ALA A 117 -8.53 3.98 7.79
CA ALA A 117 -9.55 3.43 6.91
C ALA A 117 -9.44 1.90 6.74
N TRP A 118 -8.26 1.32 7.02
CA TRP A 118 -8.00 -0.12 6.95
C TRP A 118 -8.48 -0.91 8.17
N THR A 119 -8.80 -0.23 9.28
CA THR A 119 -9.19 -0.90 10.55
C THR A 119 -10.27 -1.97 10.40
N PRO A 120 -11.30 -1.82 9.57
CA PRO A 120 -12.30 -2.87 9.37
C PRO A 120 -11.73 -4.19 8.83
N LEU A 121 -10.63 -4.16 8.07
CA LEU A 121 -9.99 -5.35 7.51
C LEU A 121 -9.12 -6.10 8.53
N PHE A 122 -8.65 -5.42 9.58
CA PHE A 122 -7.90 -6.05 10.64
C PHE A 122 -8.75 -6.99 11.50
N LEU A 123 -10.04 -6.66 11.68
CA LEU A 123 -10.94 -7.45 12.53
C LEU A 123 -11.10 -8.92 12.07
N PRO A 124 -11.31 -9.22 10.79
CA PRO A 124 -11.37 -10.59 10.28
C PRO A 124 -10.01 -11.21 9.97
N ALA A 125 -8.91 -10.41 9.93
CA ALA A 125 -7.60 -10.88 9.52
C ALA A 125 -6.98 -11.87 10.51
N ALA A 126 -6.35 -12.93 10.00
CA ALA A 126 -5.54 -13.84 10.80
C ALA A 126 -4.17 -13.23 11.13
N ALA A 127 -3.61 -12.44 10.24
CA ALA A 127 -2.36 -11.70 10.39
C ALA A 127 -2.31 -10.52 9.42
N VAL A 128 -1.32 -9.65 9.61
CA VAL A 128 -1.08 -8.47 8.77
C VAL A 128 0.37 -8.43 8.32
N VAL A 129 0.59 -8.15 7.04
CA VAL A 129 1.90 -7.92 6.43
C VAL A 129 1.87 -6.60 5.66
N VAL A 130 2.84 -5.72 5.90
CA VAL A 130 2.92 -4.45 5.18
C VAL A 130 4.30 -4.21 4.59
N ASN A 131 4.33 -3.65 3.36
CA ASN A 131 5.59 -3.29 2.70
C ASN A 131 6.34 -2.24 3.51
N VAL A 132 5.60 -1.27 4.01
CA VAL A 132 6.15 -0.12 4.73
C VAL A 132 5.49 0.00 6.10
N GLY A 133 6.32 0.13 7.13
CA GLY A 133 5.85 0.32 8.50
C GLY A 133 7.01 0.54 9.47
N ALA A 134 6.67 1.04 10.65
CA ALA A 134 7.57 1.20 11.78
C ALA A 134 6.87 0.73 13.07
N LEU A 135 7.60 0.55 14.16
CA LEU A 135 7.06 0.04 15.42
C LEU A 135 5.92 0.86 16.03
N MET A 136 5.75 2.10 15.58
CA MET A 136 4.66 3.01 15.99
C MET A 136 3.68 3.29 14.83
N SER A 137 3.73 2.51 13.74
CA SER A 137 2.79 2.65 12.62
C SER A 137 1.39 2.16 12.98
N HIS A 138 0.40 2.60 12.22
CA HIS A 138 -1.00 2.17 12.36
C HIS A 138 -1.12 0.64 12.36
N ALA A 139 -0.45 -0.05 11.42
CA ALA A 139 -0.47 -1.51 11.33
C ALA A 139 -0.10 -2.17 12.67
N VAL A 140 1.00 -1.74 13.29
CA VAL A 140 1.50 -2.34 14.53
C VAL A 140 0.59 -2.03 15.72
N ILE A 141 0.12 -0.80 15.82
CA ILE A 141 -0.77 -0.39 16.93
C ILE A 141 -2.04 -1.21 16.90
N VAL A 142 -2.72 -1.27 15.75
CA VAL A 142 -3.98 -2.00 15.61
C VAL A 142 -3.79 -3.51 15.76
N ALA A 143 -2.73 -4.09 15.16
CA ALA A 143 -2.44 -5.51 15.29
C ALA A 143 -2.19 -5.93 16.75
N ARG A 144 -1.49 -5.11 17.55
CA ARG A 144 -1.27 -5.35 18.98
C ARG A 144 -2.56 -5.28 19.79
N GLU A 145 -3.42 -4.28 19.52
CA GLU A 145 -4.72 -4.15 20.20
C GLU A 145 -5.64 -5.35 19.91
N LEU A 146 -5.58 -5.89 18.70
CA LEU A 146 -6.36 -7.05 18.28
C LEU A 146 -5.67 -8.39 18.57
N ALA A 147 -4.44 -8.39 19.08
CA ALA A 147 -3.61 -9.57 19.34
C ALA A 147 -3.43 -10.47 18.10
N ILE A 148 -3.27 -9.90 16.92
CA ILE A 148 -2.98 -10.59 15.67
C ILE A 148 -1.52 -10.41 15.28
N PRO A 149 -0.83 -11.43 14.71
CA PRO A 149 0.54 -11.33 14.24
C PRO A 149 0.68 -10.25 13.16
N CYS A 150 1.80 -9.49 13.23
CA CYS A 150 2.08 -8.47 12.24
C CYS A 150 3.56 -8.44 11.87
N VAL A 151 3.83 -8.45 10.57
CA VAL A 151 5.15 -8.23 9.98
C VAL A 151 5.12 -6.91 9.21
N ILE A 152 6.09 -6.06 9.46
CA ILE A 152 6.21 -4.73 8.85
C ILE A 152 7.53 -4.59 8.11
N ALA A 153 7.64 -3.54 7.29
CA ALA A 153 8.86 -3.27 6.51
C ALA A 153 9.33 -4.48 5.68
N LEU A 154 8.40 -5.33 5.24
CA LEU A 154 8.68 -6.39 4.28
C LEU A 154 8.57 -5.77 2.89
N GLU A 155 9.68 -5.21 2.41
CA GLU A 155 9.73 -4.48 1.15
C GLU A 155 9.24 -5.34 -0.02
N GLY A 156 8.27 -4.83 -0.77
CA GLY A 156 7.69 -5.52 -1.92
C GLY A 156 6.79 -6.72 -1.57
N ALA A 157 6.30 -6.87 -0.34
CA ALA A 157 5.43 -7.99 0.04
C ALA A 157 4.24 -8.16 -0.89
N THR A 158 3.64 -7.04 -1.33
CA THR A 158 2.49 -7.03 -2.27
C THR A 158 2.81 -7.61 -3.65
N ASP A 159 4.09 -7.63 -4.04
CA ASP A 159 4.54 -8.14 -5.33
C ASP A 159 5.21 -9.52 -5.18
N LEU A 160 5.86 -9.76 -4.03
CA LEU A 160 6.56 -11.01 -3.73
C LEU A 160 5.61 -12.15 -3.36
N ILE A 161 4.52 -11.84 -2.65
CA ILE A 161 3.55 -12.83 -2.19
C ILE A 161 2.41 -12.92 -3.23
N PRO A 162 2.23 -14.09 -3.89
CA PRO A 162 1.14 -14.23 -4.83
C PRO A 162 -0.24 -14.20 -4.16
N GLU A 163 -1.21 -13.55 -4.80
CA GLU A 163 -2.60 -13.51 -4.34
C GLU A 163 -3.18 -14.90 -4.12
N GLY A 164 -3.82 -15.13 -2.99
CA GLY A 164 -4.53 -16.35 -2.66
C GLY A 164 -3.63 -17.51 -2.19
N THR A 165 -2.31 -17.36 -2.11
CA THR A 165 -1.42 -18.39 -1.58
C THR A 165 -1.57 -18.56 -0.09
N LEU A 166 -1.34 -19.77 0.41
CA LEU A 166 -1.31 -20.03 1.85
C LEU A 166 0.02 -19.53 2.41
N VAL A 167 -0.03 -18.70 3.44
CA VAL A 167 1.14 -18.14 4.10
C VAL A 167 1.11 -18.39 5.61
N GLU A 168 2.30 -18.55 6.18
CA GLU A 168 2.52 -18.49 7.63
C GLU A 168 3.22 -17.18 7.96
N VAL A 169 2.64 -16.41 8.86
CA VAL A 169 3.19 -15.14 9.34
C VAL A 169 3.64 -15.32 10.78
N ASP A 170 4.94 -15.18 11.01
CA ASP A 170 5.54 -15.13 12.36
C ASP A 170 5.87 -13.66 12.69
N GLY A 171 4.93 -13.00 13.35
CA GLY A 171 5.11 -11.62 13.79
C GLY A 171 6.11 -11.46 14.95
N THR A 172 6.56 -12.55 15.58
CA THR A 172 7.62 -12.55 16.60
C THR A 172 8.99 -12.54 15.96
N ALA A 173 9.17 -13.35 14.92
CA ALA A 173 10.41 -13.44 14.15
C ALA A 173 10.51 -12.38 13.05
N GLY A 174 9.38 -11.75 12.66
CA GLY A 174 9.33 -10.83 11.52
C GLY A 174 9.43 -11.55 10.17
N THR A 175 8.87 -12.75 10.05
CA THR A 175 9.00 -13.56 8.83
C THR A 175 7.65 -13.97 8.26
N VAL A 176 7.64 -14.16 6.93
CA VAL A 176 6.52 -14.72 6.19
C VAL A 176 7.03 -15.86 5.31
N THR A 177 6.46 -17.05 5.48
CA THR A 177 6.74 -18.23 4.64
C THR A 177 5.50 -18.54 3.81
N HIS A 178 5.66 -18.77 2.51
CA HIS A 178 4.53 -19.12 1.67
C HIS A 178 4.72 -20.50 1.01
N ASP A 179 3.59 -21.19 0.75
CA ASP A 179 3.52 -22.51 0.12
C ASP A 179 4.48 -23.53 0.72
N PHE A 180 4.17 -23.99 1.93
CA PHE A 180 4.87 -25.05 2.63
C PHE A 180 4.14 -26.40 2.50
#